data_e8927cfb50a26ea0d3b24ef8dfab511d
#
_entry.id   e8927cfb50a26ea0d3b24ef8dfab511d
#
_cell.length_a   1.000
_cell.length_b   1.000
_cell.length_c   1.000
_cell.angle_alpha   90.00
_cell.angle_beta   90.00
_cell.angle_gamma   90.00
#
_symmetry.space_group_name_H-M   'P 1'
#
loop_
_entity.id
_entity.type
_entity.pdbx_description
1 polymer ?
#
loop_
_entity_poly.entity_id
_entity_poly.type
_entity_poly.pdbx_seq_one_letter_code
_entity_poly.pdbx_strand_id
1 'polypeptide(L)'
;MYYKGVYHLFYQYNPDGAVWGNIIWAHSVSYDLVNWVHIDHAIYPTQPSDINGCWSGSTTILPGEKPAILYTGIDTKNHQVQNLAVPKNLSDPLLKEWKKSPYNPLMTPIDGIDPDLYRDPTTAWQGPDKIWRVIVGSQINGHGRAILYRSKDFVNWTRIDSPLHSSGKTEMWECPDFFPVSTSSTNGVDTSSQDKSTKHVLKASFNHHDYYILGSYMPENDKFSVETNFMDSGVDLRYDYGKFYASKTFFDGAMNRRILWGWINESDSESDDIKKGWSGLQVMSSLYHLYL
;
A
#
# COMPACT_ATOMS: atom_id res chain seq x y z
N MET A 1 -6.52 5.15 -6.57
CA MET A 1 -6.44 4.56 -7.93
C MET A 1 -7.23 5.40 -8.93
N TYR A 2 -6.97 5.24 -10.24
CA TYR A 2 -7.79 5.77 -11.31
C TYR A 2 -8.59 4.63 -11.96
N TYR A 3 -9.89 4.83 -12.18
CA TYR A 3 -10.77 3.83 -12.80
C TYR A 3 -11.91 4.51 -13.58
N LYS A 4 -12.02 4.20 -14.87
CA LYS A 4 -13.11 4.69 -15.77
C LYS A 4 -13.41 6.19 -15.66
N GLY A 5 -12.38 7.02 -15.66
CA GLY A 5 -12.54 8.49 -15.60
C GLY A 5 -12.63 9.07 -14.19
N VAL A 6 -12.56 8.25 -13.15
CA VAL A 6 -12.72 8.67 -11.76
C VAL A 6 -11.46 8.31 -10.95
N TYR A 7 -10.99 9.26 -10.16
CA TYR A 7 -10.00 9.02 -9.12
C TYR A 7 -10.69 8.55 -7.85
N HIS A 8 -10.18 7.49 -7.25
CA HIS A 8 -10.68 6.93 -6.00
C HIS A 8 -9.61 7.07 -4.94
N LEU A 9 -9.94 7.73 -3.85
CA LEU A 9 -9.16 7.83 -2.63
C LEU A 9 -9.81 6.97 -1.56
N PHE A 10 -9.10 5.94 -1.13
CA PHE A 10 -9.44 5.17 0.05
C PHE A 10 -8.53 5.61 1.19
N TYR A 11 -9.09 5.77 2.38
CA TYR A 11 -8.31 6.21 3.54
C TYR A 11 -8.81 5.56 4.81
N GLN A 12 -7.91 5.44 5.76
CA GLN A 12 -8.19 4.89 7.09
C GLN A 12 -9.09 5.87 7.84
N TYR A 13 -10.15 5.37 8.44
CA TYR A 13 -11.14 6.19 9.14
C TYR A 13 -11.68 5.42 10.35
N ASN A 14 -11.68 6.07 11.51
CA ASN A 14 -12.42 5.59 12.68
C ASN A 14 -13.76 6.33 12.74
N PRO A 15 -14.90 5.67 12.48
CA PRO A 15 -16.20 6.32 12.52
C PRO A 15 -16.65 6.68 13.96
N ASP A 16 -16.03 6.10 14.98
CA ASP A 16 -16.45 6.21 16.36
C ASP A 16 -15.63 7.25 17.16
N GLY A 17 -14.59 7.84 16.57
CA GLY A 17 -13.81 8.85 17.28
C GLY A 17 -12.51 9.27 16.62
N ALA A 18 -11.77 10.15 17.28
CA ALA A 18 -10.52 10.75 16.81
C ALA A 18 -9.26 9.95 17.25
N VAL A 19 -9.42 8.74 17.71
CA VAL A 19 -8.33 7.87 18.15
C VAL A 19 -8.18 6.68 17.23
N TRP A 20 -6.99 6.10 17.17
CA TRP A 20 -6.77 4.85 16.46
C TRP A 20 -7.63 3.74 17.09
N GLY A 21 -8.37 3.00 16.28
CA GLY A 21 -9.28 1.96 16.77
C GLY A 21 -10.02 1.32 15.60
N ASN A 22 -11.24 0.88 15.75
CA ASN A 22 -12.10 0.18 14.78
C ASN A 22 -12.08 0.76 13.36
N ILE A 23 -10.91 0.70 12.74
CA ILE A 23 -10.62 1.35 11.47
C ILE A 23 -11.36 0.67 10.33
N ILE A 24 -11.94 1.50 9.47
CA ILE A 24 -12.60 1.12 8.23
C ILE A 24 -11.92 1.80 7.04
N TRP A 25 -12.26 1.39 5.83
CA TRP A 25 -11.87 2.10 4.61
C TRP A 25 -12.97 3.08 4.21
N ALA A 26 -12.76 4.35 4.48
CA ALA A 26 -13.56 5.41 3.90
C ALA A 26 -13.21 5.59 2.42
N HIS A 27 -14.14 6.19 1.66
CA HIS A 27 -14.02 6.32 0.22
C HIS A 27 -14.45 7.69 -0.25
N SER A 28 -13.61 8.35 -1.00
CA SER A 28 -13.90 9.59 -1.71
C SER A 28 -13.54 9.47 -3.18
N VAL A 29 -14.25 10.20 -4.02
CA VAL A 29 -14.05 10.20 -5.46
C VAL A 29 -13.82 11.61 -5.99
N SER A 30 -13.06 11.72 -7.08
CA SER A 30 -12.75 12.98 -7.74
C SER A 30 -12.60 12.77 -9.25
N TYR A 31 -12.87 13.82 -10.03
CA TYR A 31 -12.59 13.86 -11.47
C TYR A 31 -11.31 14.66 -11.80
N ASP A 32 -10.77 15.41 -10.83
CA ASP A 32 -9.69 16.35 -11.05
C ASP A 32 -8.57 16.32 -9.98
N LEU A 33 -8.68 15.43 -8.97
CA LEU A 33 -7.79 15.32 -7.81
C LEU A 33 -7.82 16.53 -6.85
N VAL A 34 -8.67 17.49 -7.07
CA VAL A 34 -8.83 18.70 -6.26
C VAL A 34 -10.18 18.71 -5.55
N ASN A 35 -11.24 18.46 -6.29
CA ASN A 35 -12.61 18.45 -5.77
C ASN A 35 -13.02 17.01 -5.43
N TRP A 36 -13.18 16.73 -4.15
CA TRP A 36 -13.48 15.39 -3.64
C TRP A 36 -14.90 15.30 -3.13
N VAL A 37 -15.58 14.23 -3.48
CA VAL A 37 -16.89 13.88 -2.97
C VAL A 37 -16.76 12.63 -2.12
N HIS A 38 -17.12 12.74 -0.85
CA HIS A 38 -17.21 11.58 0.03
C HIS A 38 -18.43 10.74 -0.36
N ILE A 39 -18.23 9.43 -0.44
CA ILE A 39 -19.29 8.46 -0.73
C ILE A 39 -19.30 7.37 0.36
N ASP A 40 -20.17 6.37 0.21
CA ASP A 40 -20.27 5.29 1.19
C ASP A 40 -18.91 4.60 1.41
N HIS A 41 -18.64 4.22 2.64
CA HIS A 41 -17.39 3.55 3.01
C HIS A 41 -17.23 2.23 2.26
N ALA A 42 -16.03 1.94 1.81
CA ALA A 42 -15.76 0.78 0.95
C ALA A 42 -15.70 -0.55 1.71
N ILE A 43 -15.01 -0.59 2.85
CA ILE A 43 -14.76 -1.83 3.60
C ILE A 43 -14.99 -1.60 5.09
N TYR A 44 -15.83 -2.46 5.68
CA TYR A 44 -16.14 -2.50 7.12
C TYR A 44 -15.66 -3.81 7.74
N PRO A 45 -15.39 -3.88 9.05
CA PRO A 45 -15.16 -5.12 9.77
C PRO A 45 -16.42 -6.00 9.76
N THR A 46 -16.40 -7.11 9.02
CA THR A 46 -17.59 -7.97 8.85
C THR A 46 -17.25 -9.46 8.74
N GLN A 47 -15.98 -9.83 8.66
CA GLN A 47 -15.53 -11.21 8.60
C GLN A 47 -14.62 -11.52 9.80
N PRO A 48 -14.49 -12.78 10.22
CA PRO A 48 -13.56 -13.15 11.30
C PRO A 48 -12.12 -12.68 11.07
N SER A 49 -11.69 -12.56 9.82
CA SER A 49 -10.35 -12.11 9.43
C SER A 49 -10.13 -10.59 9.52
N ASP A 50 -11.16 -9.81 9.84
CA ASP A 50 -11.05 -8.35 9.98
C ASP A 50 -12.00 -7.75 11.02
N ILE A 51 -12.54 -8.56 11.89
CA ILE A 51 -13.59 -8.14 12.83
C ILE A 51 -13.13 -7.02 13.77
N ASN A 52 -11.83 -6.93 14.05
CA ASN A 52 -11.24 -5.93 14.91
C ASN A 52 -10.62 -4.74 14.13
N GLY A 53 -10.86 -4.64 12.82
CA GLY A 53 -10.45 -3.52 11.99
C GLY A 53 -10.01 -3.90 10.58
N CYS A 54 -10.18 -2.97 9.66
CA CYS A 54 -9.72 -3.05 8.27
C CYS A 54 -8.62 -2.02 8.07
N TRP A 55 -7.36 -2.46 8.19
CA TRP A 55 -6.19 -1.60 8.11
C TRP A 55 -5.69 -1.44 6.67
N SER A 56 -4.59 -0.73 6.51
CA SER A 56 -4.05 -0.31 5.22
C SER A 56 -3.78 -1.44 4.23
N GLY A 57 -3.68 -1.06 2.98
CA GLY A 57 -3.39 -1.91 1.86
C GLY A 57 -3.30 -1.13 0.55
N SER A 58 -3.50 -1.81 -0.57
CA SER A 58 -3.39 -1.17 -1.88
C SER A 58 -4.39 -1.74 -2.89
N THR A 59 -4.68 -0.93 -3.89
CA THR A 59 -5.49 -1.34 -5.04
C THR A 59 -4.60 -1.87 -6.16
N THR A 60 -5.10 -2.84 -6.90
CA THR A 60 -4.50 -3.36 -8.13
C THR A 60 -5.59 -3.46 -9.19
N ILE A 61 -5.30 -3.04 -10.41
CA ILE A 61 -6.20 -3.26 -11.55
C ILE A 61 -5.82 -4.58 -12.21
N LEU A 62 -6.68 -5.57 -12.09
CA LEU A 62 -6.51 -6.88 -12.70
C LEU A 62 -6.88 -6.85 -14.18
N PRO A 63 -6.46 -7.85 -14.98
CA PRO A 63 -6.84 -7.97 -16.39
C PRO A 63 -8.35 -7.86 -16.60
N GLY A 64 -8.73 -7.11 -17.65
CA GLY A 64 -10.13 -6.78 -17.92
C GLY A 64 -10.68 -5.65 -17.05
N GLU A 65 -9.81 -4.73 -16.63
CA GLU A 65 -10.15 -3.54 -15.86
C GLU A 65 -10.91 -3.86 -14.57
N LYS A 66 -10.46 -4.87 -13.83
CA LYS A 66 -11.10 -5.32 -12.59
C LYS A 66 -10.32 -4.84 -11.38
N PRO A 67 -10.78 -3.82 -10.66
CA PRO A 67 -10.14 -3.38 -9.42
C PRO A 67 -10.20 -4.48 -8.36
N ALA A 68 -9.12 -4.60 -7.59
CA ALA A 68 -9.02 -5.46 -6.43
C ALA A 68 -8.29 -4.70 -5.31
N ILE A 69 -8.73 -4.87 -4.07
CA ILE A 69 -8.06 -4.33 -2.88
C ILE A 69 -7.48 -5.49 -2.11
N LEU A 70 -6.15 -5.50 -1.92
CA LEU A 70 -5.50 -6.28 -0.87
C LEU A 70 -5.33 -5.36 0.34
N TYR A 71 -5.76 -5.80 1.52
CA TYR A 71 -5.71 -5.00 2.75
C TYR A 71 -5.42 -5.86 3.97
N THR A 72 -4.93 -5.23 5.01
CA THR A 72 -4.72 -5.89 6.30
C THR A 72 -6.01 -5.89 7.10
N GLY A 73 -6.43 -7.07 7.53
CA GLY A 73 -7.49 -7.23 8.52
C GLY A 73 -6.90 -7.59 9.87
N ILE A 74 -7.58 -7.17 10.94
CA ILE A 74 -7.28 -7.59 12.31
C ILE A 74 -8.29 -8.66 12.69
N ASP A 75 -7.81 -9.88 12.83
CA ASP A 75 -8.66 -11.05 13.06
C ASP A 75 -9.21 -11.14 14.50
N THR A 76 -9.95 -12.20 14.80
CA THR A 76 -10.54 -12.47 16.12
C THR A 76 -9.51 -12.66 17.24
N LYS A 77 -8.24 -12.87 16.91
CA LYS A 77 -7.12 -13.01 17.85
C LYS A 77 -6.24 -11.75 17.89
N ASN A 78 -6.66 -10.68 17.23
CA ASN A 78 -5.88 -9.46 16.96
C ASN A 78 -4.65 -9.68 16.09
N HIS A 79 -4.55 -10.76 15.33
CA HIS A 79 -3.48 -10.98 14.38
C HIS A 79 -3.71 -10.19 13.09
N GLN A 80 -2.65 -9.64 12.54
CA GLN A 80 -2.64 -8.98 11.24
C GLN A 80 -2.59 -10.04 10.13
N VAL A 81 -3.60 -10.03 9.26
CA VAL A 81 -3.74 -10.97 8.14
C VAL A 81 -4.12 -10.22 6.86
N GLN A 82 -3.80 -10.78 5.69
CA GLN A 82 -4.10 -10.06 4.45
C GLN A 82 -5.35 -10.62 3.77
N ASN A 83 -6.23 -9.71 3.41
CA ASN A 83 -7.55 -9.97 2.86
C ASN A 83 -7.71 -9.37 1.46
N LEU A 84 -8.70 -9.87 0.73
CA LEU A 84 -9.09 -9.40 -0.60
C LEU A 84 -10.53 -8.89 -0.59
N ALA A 85 -10.75 -7.74 -1.22
CA ALA A 85 -12.06 -7.24 -1.58
C ALA A 85 -12.09 -6.84 -3.07
N VAL A 86 -13.26 -7.02 -3.71
CA VAL A 86 -13.50 -6.66 -5.11
C VAL A 86 -14.82 -5.90 -5.24
N PRO A 87 -14.99 -5.02 -6.24
CA PRO A 87 -16.26 -4.34 -6.47
C PRO A 87 -17.40 -5.32 -6.70
N LYS A 88 -18.58 -5.03 -6.19
CA LYS A 88 -19.80 -5.80 -6.51
C LYS A 88 -20.29 -5.54 -7.94
N ASN A 89 -20.11 -4.33 -8.44
CA ASN A 89 -20.59 -3.90 -9.75
C ASN A 89 -19.49 -3.15 -10.51
N LEU A 90 -18.91 -3.78 -11.52
CA LEU A 90 -17.89 -3.17 -12.40
C LEU A 90 -18.48 -2.15 -13.39
N SER A 91 -19.80 -2.07 -13.54
CA SER A 91 -20.45 -1.06 -14.38
C SER A 91 -20.63 0.27 -13.66
N ASP A 92 -20.55 0.29 -12.33
CA ASP A 92 -20.56 1.53 -11.54
C ASP A 92 -19.15 2.15 -11.53
N PRO A 93 -18.93 3.29 -12.18
CA PRO A 93 -17.61 3.93 -12.17
C PRO A 93 -17.22 4.48 -10.80
N LEU A 94 -18.18 4.67 -9.87
CA LEU A 94 -17.92 5.13 -8.52
C LEU A 94 -17.53 3.99 -7.57
N LEU A 95 -17.71 2.73 -7.97
CA LEU A 95 -17.36 1.53 -7.19
C LEU A 95 -17.84 1.62 -5.74
N LYS A 96 -19.11 1.99 -5.53
CA LYS A 96 -19.69 2.26 -4.20
C LYS A 96 -19.70 1.03 -3.30
N GLU A 97 -19.89 -0.15 -3.88
CA GLU A 97 -20.05 -1.38 -3.11
C GLU A 97 -18.92 -2.37 -3.38
N TRP A 98 -18.36 -2.87 -2.29
CA TRP A 98 -17.30 -3.88 -2.30
C TRP A 98 -17.77 -5.17 -1.62
N LYS A 99 -17.29 -6.29 -2.09
CA LYS A 99 -17.47 -7.59 -1.44
C LYS A 99 -16.12 -8.21 -1.11
N LYS A 100 -16.02 -8.76 0.07
CA LYS A 100 -14.85 -9.50 0.53
C LYS A 100 -14.82 -10.89 -0.07
N SER A 101 -13.61 -11.38 -0.33
CA SER A 101 -13.42 -12.76 -0.77
C SER A 101 -13.93 -13.75 0.30
N PRO A 102 -14.61 -14.83 -0.11
CA PRO A 102 -14.96 -15.92 0.80
C PRO A 102 -13.73 -16.74 1.27
N TYR A 103 -12.58 -16.53 0.63
CA TYR A 103 -11.32 -17.21 0.94
C TYR A 103 -10.43 -16.46 1.92
N ASN A 104 -10.88 -15.28 2.41
CA ASN A 104 -10.14 -14.50 3.40
C ASN A 104 -9.96 -15.28 4.73
N PRO A 105 -8.79 -15.17 5.40
CA PRO A 105 -7.61 -14.43 4.96
C PRO A 105 -6.82 -15.17 3.86
N LEU A 106 -6.25 -14.45 2.89
CA LEU A 106 -5.44 -15.02 1.81
C LEU A 106 -3.99 -15.27 2.24
N MET A 107 -3.46 -14.45 3.14
CA MET A 107 -2.10 -14.57 3.66
C MET A 107 -2.11 -14.34 5.17
N THR A 108 -1.41 -15.17 5.91
CA THR A 108 -1.29 -15.11 7.37
C THR A 108 0.17 -15.07 7.78
N PRO A 109 0.50 -14.51 8.97
CA PRO A 109 1.86 -14.57 9.49
C PRO A 109 2.22 -16.01 9.83
N ILE A 110 3.29 -16.50 9.22
CA ILE A 110 3.85 -17.87 9.40
C ILE A 110 5.37 -17.78 9.53
N ASP A 111 5.99 -18.87 9.96
CA ASP A 111 7.46 -19.06 9.95
C ASP A 111 8.25 -17.94 10.63
N GLY A 112 7.90 -17.66 11.88
CA GLY A 112 8.62 -16.70 12.72
C GLY A 112 8.27 -15.23 12.47
N ILE A 113 7.22 -14.95 11.70
CA ILE A 113 6.63 -13.61 11.59
C ILE A 113 5.75 -13.37 12.82
N ASP A 114 6.01 -12.27 13.52
CA ASP A 114 5.16 -11.80 14.61
C ASP A 114 3.79 -11.38 14.04
N PRO A 115 2.68 -11.91 14.54
CA PRO A 115 1.35 -11.58 14.04
C PRO A 115 0.94 -10.12 14.23
N ASP A 116 1.61 -9.37 15.10
CA ASP A 116 1.40 -7.94 15.30
C ASP A 116 2.28 -7.06 14.37
N LEU A 117 3.17 -7.68 13.60
CA LEU A 117 4.17 -7.01 12.76
C LEU A 117 4.12 -7.53 11.30
N TYR A 118 2.89 -7.54 10.70
CA TYR A 118 2.68 -8.11 9.36
C TYR A 118 1.52 -7.43 8.63
N ARG A 119 1.79 -6.33 7.88
CA ARG A 119 0.72 -5.50 7.31
C ARG A 119 1.08 -4.75 6.03
N ASP A 120 0.07 -4.07 5.48
CA ASP A 120 0.13 -3.06 4.43
C ASP A 120 0.57 -3.62 3.06
N PRO A 121 -0.18 -4.58 2.46
CA PRO A 121 0.18 -5.13 1.17
C PRO A 121 0.27 -4.04 0.10
N THR A 122 1.26 -4.14 -0.78
CA THR A 122 1.49 -3.19 -1.88
C THR A 122 0.48 -3.36 -3.01
N THR A 123 0.46 -2.42 -3.95
CA THR A 123 -0.06 -2.71 -5.30
C THR A 123 0.69 -3.93 -5.84
N ALA A 124 -0.07 -4.93 -6.30
CA ALA A 124 0.52 -6.12 -6.88
C ALA A 124 0.96 -5.86 -8.33
N TRP A 125 2.00 -6.56 -8.75
CA TRP A 125 2.51 -6.46 -10.12
C TRP A 125 2.66 -7.84 -10.76
N GLN A 126 2.60 -7.90 -12.08
CA GLN A 126 2.84 -9.12 -12.84
C GLN A 126 4.22 -9.12 -13.46
N GLY A 127 4.94 -10.24 -13.31
CA GLY A 127 6.18 -10.46 -14.04
C GLY A 127 5.94 -10.94 -15.49
N PRO A 128 7.02 -11.15 -16.27
CA PRO A 128 6.93 -11.68 -17.64
C PRO A 128 6.33 -13.10 -17.68
N ASP A 129 6.43 -13.83 -16.59
CA ASP A 129 5.83 -15.16 -16.35
C ASP A 129 4.32 -15.13 -16.07
N LYS A 130 3.69 -13.95 -16.08
CA LYS A 130 2.28 -13.72 -15.75
C LYS A 130 1.90 -14.09 -14.30
N ILE A 131 2.88 -14.30 -13.44
CA ILE A 131 2.65 -14.53 -12.00
C ILE A 131 2.55 -13.17 -11.30
N TRP A 132 1.55 -13.04 -10.43
CA TRP A 132 1.38 -11.90 -9.56
C TRP A 132 2.38 -11.94 -8.41
N ARG A 133 2.81 -10.75 -8.02
CA ARG A 133 3.67 -10.53 -6.88
C ARG A 133 3.09 -9.44 -6.00
N VAL A 134 3.29 -9.56 -4.70
CA VAL A 134 2.92 -8.54 -3.71
C VAL A 134 3.95 -8.56 -2.58
N ILE A 135 4.20 -7.41 -1.99
CA ILE A 135 5.00 -7.30 -0.77
C ILE A 135 4.07 -6.98 0.40
N VAL A 136 4.34 -7.61 1.53
CA VAL A 136 3.76 -7.27 2.82
C VAL A 136 4.89 -6.79 3.73
N GLY A 137 4.67 -5.68 4.43
CA GLY A 137 5.60 -5.14 5.39
C GLY A 137 5.67 -6.00 6.65
N SER A 138 6.86 -6.14 7.22
CA SER A 138 7.08 -6.95 8.41
C SER A 138 8.38 -6.59 9.13
N GLN A 139 8.59 -7.24 10.27
CA GLN A 139 9.83 -7.25 11.02
C GLN A 139 10.13 -8.68 11.47
N ILE A 140 11.39 -9.08 11.39
CA ILE A 140 11.88 -10.33 12.02
C ILE A 140 13.22 -10.03 12.71
N ASN A 141 13.30 -10.28 14.02
CA ASN A 141 14.51 -10.04 14.82
C ASN A 141 15.04 -8.58 14.76
N GLY A 142 14.14 -7.60 14.76
CA GLY A 142 14.51 -6.17 14.67
C GLY A 142 14.88 -5.67 13.28
N HIS A 143 14.80 -6.54 12.26
CA HIS A 143 15.09 -6.21 10.88
C HIS A 143 13.80 -5.98 10.11
N GLY A 144 13.61 -4.78 9.56
CA GLY A 144 12.51 -4.49 8.64
C GLY A 144 12.59 -5.35 7.39
N ARG A 145 11.43 -5.80 6.89
CA ARG A 145 11.36 -6.73 5.77
C ARG A 145 10.23 -6.43 4.80
N ALA A 146 10.53 -6.56 3.53
CA ALA A 146 9.59 -6.64 2.43
C ALA A 146 9.32 -8.11 2.10
N ILE A 147 8.32 -8.72 2.75
CA ILE A 147 7.99 -10.14 2.55
C ILE A 147 7.29 -10.32 1.21
N LEU A 148 7.87 -11.13 0.34
CA LEU A 148 7.38 -11.36 -1.02
C LEU A 148 6.46 -12.57 -1.10
N TYR A 149 5.33 -12.39 -1.80
CA TYR A 149 4.41 -13.45 -2.15
C TYR A 149 4.20 -13.52 -3.66
N ARG A 150 3.89 -14.72 -4.16
CA ARG A 150 3.52 -14.98 -5.55
C ARG A 150 2.15 -15.64 -5.65
N SER A 151 1.40 -15.32 -6.71
CA SER A 151 0.10 -15.94 -7.01
C SER A 151 -0.13 -16.06 -8.52
N LYS A 152 -0.76 -17.14 -8.95
CA LYS A 152 -1.21 -17.33 -10.34
C LYS A 152 -2.61 -16.76 -10.58
N ASP A 153 -3.42 -16.66 -9.55
CA ASP A 153 -4.87 -16.39 -9.62
C ASP A 153 -5.35 -15.23 -8.74
N PHE A 154 -4.41 -14.54 -8.06
CA PHE A 154 -4.70 -13.45 -7.13
C PHE A 154 -5.46 -13.87 -5.86
N VAL A 155 -5.67 -15.17 -5.64
CA VAL A 155 -6.34 -15.73 -4.47
C VAL A 155 -5.41 -16.63 -3.65
N ASN A 156 -4.72 -17.54 -4.33
CA ASN A 156 -3.78 -18.45 -3.69
C ASN A 156 -2.36 -17.85 -3.72
N TRP A 157 -1.90 -17.38 -2.58
CA TRP A 157 -0.60 -16.73 -2.44
C TRP A 157 0.41 -17.65 -1.74
N THR A 158 1.58 -17.77 -2.31
CA THR A 158 2.70 -18.53 -1.75
C THR A 158 3.80 -17.56 -1.34
N ARG A 159 4.21 -17.62 -0.09
CA ARG A 159 5.36 -16.87 0.41
C ARG A 159 6.64 -17.37 -0.26
N ILE A 160 7.53 -16.44 -0.59
CA ILE A 160 8.89 -16.73 -1.05
C ILE A 160 9.82 -16.70 0.19
N ASP A 161 10.71 -17.67 0.30
CA ASP A 161 11.56 -17.84 1.47
C ASP A 161 12.42 -16.62 1.76
N SER A 162 13.01 -16.03 0.71
CA SER A 162 13.77 -14.79 0.82
C SER A 162 12.86 -13.59 0.66
N PRO A 163 12.93 -12.57 1.55
CA PRO A 163 12.24 -11.30 1.32
C PRO A 163 12.79 -10.63 0.06
N LEU A 164 11.99 -9.76 -0.57
CA LEU A 164 12.49 -8.94 -1.68
C LEU A 164 13.67 -8.07 -1.25
N HIS A 165 13.59 -7.54 -0.05
CA HIS A 165 14.66 -6.80 0.63
C HIS A 165 14.47 -6.82 2.14
N SER A 166 15.56 -6.60 2.87
CA SER A 166 15.55 -6.44 4.32
C SER A 166 16.67 -5.51 4.76
N SER A 167 16.42 -4.72 5.79
CA SER A 167 17.41 -3.84 6.39
C SER A 167 17.57 -4.10 7.88
N GLY A 168 18.79 -4.07 8.37
CA GLY A 168 19.08 -4.21 9.79
C GLY A 168 18.78 -2.94 10.58
N LYS A 169 18.20 -3.08 11.79
CA LYS A 169 17.98 -1.99 12.76
C LYS A 169 16.94 -0.92 12.36
N THR A 170 16.01 -1.23 11.48
CA THR A 170 14.95 -0.32 11.06
C THR A 170 13.60 -0.62 11.69
N GLU A 171 13.50 -1.72 12.46
CA GLU A 171 12.25 -2.20 13.04
C GLU A 171 11.17 -2.51 11.99
N MET A 172 9.90 -2.39 12.35
CA MET A 172 8.78 -2.71 11.46
C MET A 172 8.73 -1.77 10.26
N TRP A 173 8.64 -2.35 9.07
CA TRP A 173 8.36 -1.63 7.84
C TRP A 173 6.85 -1.55 7.60
N GLU A 174 6.31 -0.36 7.78
CA GLU A 174 4.91 -0.06 7.48
C GLU A 174 4.77 0.47 6.06
N CYS A 175 3.59 0.36 5.51
CA CYS A 175 3.20 0.93 4.21
C CYS A 175 4.27 0.75 3.11
N PRO A 176 4.84 -0.46 2.91
CA PRO A 176 5.81 -0.65 1.84
C PRO A 176 5.20 -0.27 0.50
N ASP A 177 6.02 0.27 -0.40
CA ASP A 177 5.65 0.53 -1.78
C ASP A 177 6.78 0.12 -2.70
N PHE A 178 6.46 -0.50 -3.85
CA PHE A 178 7.46 -0.98 -4.79
C PHE A 178 6.99 -0.72 -6.21
N PHE A 179 7.74 0.11 -6.93
CA PHE A 179 7.31 0.55 -8.25
C PHE A 179 8.49 0.94 -9.15
N PRO A 180 8.32 0.80 -10.48
CA PRO A 180 9.30 1.25 -11.44
C PRO A 180 9.25 2.76 -11.66
N VAL A 181 10.41 3.33 -11.96
CA VAL A 181 10.60 4.72 -12.41
C VAL A 181 11.44 4.74 -13.67
N SER A 182 11.13 5.66 -14.58
CA SER A 182 11.91 5.83 -15.80
C SER A 182 13.23 6.54 -15.50
N THR A 183 14.31 6.13 -16.16
CA THR A 183 15.62 6.82 -16.12
C THR A 183 15.79 7.82 -17.27
N SER A 184 14.85 7.88 -18.21
CA SER A 184 14.97 8.67 -19.46
C SER A 184 13.75 9.51 -19.78
N SER A 185 12.69 9.42 -18.99
CA SER A 185 11.42 10.11 -19.24
C SER A 185 10.84 10.62 -17.93
N THR A 186 10.10 11.71 -18.02
CA THR A 186 9.32 12.29 -16.92
C THR A 186 7.95 11.62 -16.74
N ASN A 187 7.60 10.68 -17.62
CA ASN A 187 6.36 9.93 -17.53
C ASN A 187 6.42 8.90 -16.39
N GLY A 188 5.28 8.70 -15.72
CA GLY A 188 5.13 7.58 -14.81
C GLY A 188 5.23 6.25 -15.56
N VAL A 189 5.53 5.20 -14.81
CA VAL A 189 5.64 3.84 -15.34
C VAL A 189 4.62 2.95 -14.65
N ASP A 190 3.93 2.11 -15.42
CA ASP A 190 3.01 1.10 -14.87
C ASP A 190 3.75 0.15 -13.93
N THR A 191 3.11 -0.23 -12.83
CA THR A 191 3.72 -1.07 -11.79
C THR A 191 4.12 -2.45 -12.31
N SER A 192 3.46 -2.97 -13.36
CA SER A 192 3.78 -4.23 -14.04
C SER A 192 4.62 -4.05 -15.31
N SER A 193 5.19 -2.86 -15.54
CA SER A 193 6.05 -2.62 -16.71
C SER A 193 7.25 -3.55 -16.74
N GLN A 194 7.56 -4.04 -17.94
CA GLN A 194 8.74 -4.87 -18.20
C GLN A 194 9.87 -4.09 -18.92
N ASP A 195 9.78 -2.76 -18.90
CA ASP A 195 10.79 -1.92 -19.53
C ASP A 195 12.12 -2.01 -18.77
N LYS A 196 13.16 -2.49 -19.46
CA LYS A 196 14.51 -2.66 -18.90
C LYS A 196 15.24 -1.35 -18.63
N SER A 197 14.74 -0.23 -19.15
CA SER A 197 15.30 1.10 -18.89
C SER A 197 14.80 1.71 -17.57
N THR A 198 14.09 0.93 -16.75
CA THR A 198 13.56 1.40 -15.48
C THR A 198 14.47 1.02 -14.31
N LYS A 199 14.44 1.86 -13.28
CA LYS A 199 14.86 1.51 -11.93
C LYS A 199 13.63 1.26 -11.07
N HIS A 200 13.82 0.67 -9.90
CA HIS A 200 12.73 0.46 -8.96
C HIS A 200 13.01 1.21 -7.66
N VAL A 201 11.97 1.82 -7.15
CA VAL A 201 11.93 2.37 -5.81
C VAL A 201 11.31 1.34 -4.89
N LEU A 202 11.98 1.03 -3.79
CA LEU A 202 11.38 0.39 -2.63
C LEU A 202 11.30 1.43 -1.52
N LYS A 203 10.09 1.71 -1.07
CA LYS A 203 9.81 2.65 0.01
C LYS A 203 9.25 1.89 1.21
N ALA A 204 9.57 2.32 2.41
CA ALA A 204 8.96 1.86 3.65
C ALA A 204 8.82 3.01 4.64
N SER A 205 7.79 2.96 5.48
CA SER A 205 7.54 3.91 6.56
C SER A 205 8.04 3.30 7.87
N PHE A 206 8.90 4.00 8.58
CA PHE A 206 9.36 3.65 9.94
C PHE A 206 9.95 4.89 10.62
N ASN A 207 10.05 4.89 11.95
CA ASN A 207 10.55 6.04 12.71
C ASN A 207 9.90 7.37 12.30
N HIS A 208 8.59 7.38 12.06
CA HIS A 208 7.79 8.55 11.68
C HIS A 208 8.19 9.23 10.36
N HIS A 209 8.93 8.56 9.48
CA HIS A 209 9.32 9.05 8.17
C HIS A 209 9.18 7.98 7.08
N ASP A 210 9.02 8.44 5.86
CA ASP A 210 9.06 7.60 4.67
C ASP A 210 10.47 7.58 4.10
N TYR A 211 11.07 6.40 4.09
CA TYR A 211 12.40 6.16 3.53
C TYR A 211 12.29 5.40 2.22
N TYR A 212 13.22 5.63 1.31
CA TYR A 212 13.28 4.91 0.05
C TYR A 212 14.69 4.51 -0.33
N ILE A 213 14.79 3.46 -1.10
CA ILE A 213 16.01 3.01 -1.76
C ILE A 213 15.76 2.80 -3.24
N LEU A 214 16.79 2.96 -4.05
CA LEU A 214 16.77 2.79 -5.47
C LEU A 214 17.54 1.57 -5.88
N GLY A 215 17.05 0.84 -6.89
CA GLY A 215 17.73 -0.35 -7.34
C GLY A 215 17.25 -0.87 -8.68
N SER A 216 17.86 -1.96 -9.10
CA SER A 216 17.45 -2.72 -10.28
C SER A 216 16.70 -3.97 -9.85
N TYR A 217 15.55 -4.23 -10.46
CA TYR A 217 14.75 -5.42 -10.20
C TYR A 217 14.81 -6.39 -11.37
N MET A 218 15.08 -7.65 -11.07
CA MET A 218 15.11 -8.75 -12.03
C MET A 218 13.92 -9.68 -11.78
N PRO A 219 12.85 -9.58 -12.56
CA PRO A 219 11.62 -10.33 -12.32
C PRO A 219 11.76 -11.84 -12.55
N GLU A 220 12.80 -12.29 -13.26
CA GLU A 220 13.03 -13.71 -13.55
C GLU A 220 13.33 -14.51 -12.26
N ASN A 221 13.95 -13.87 -11.28
CA ASN A 221 14.34 -14.50 -10.00
C ASN A 221 13.90 -13.69 -8.79
N ASP A 222 13.09 -12.63 -9.00
CA ASP A 222 12.62 -11.68 -7.98
C ASP A 222 13.75 -11.04 -7.16
N LYS A 223 14.86 -10.76 -7.80
CA LYS A 223 15.99 -10.13 -7.13
C LYS A 223 15.94 -8.62 -7.29
N PHE A 224 15.91 -7.92 -6.17
CA PHE A 224 16.10 -6.47 -6.10
C PHE A 224 17.55 -6.19 -5.63
N SER A 225 18.30 -5.47 -6.45
CA SER A 225 19.69 -5.09 -6.17
C SER A 225 19.77 -3.59 -5.98
N VAL A 226 20.05 -3.16 -4.76
CA VAL A 226 20.16 -1.74 -4.38
C VAL A 226 21.39 -1.13 -5.06
N GLU A 227 21.25 0.10 -5.53
CA GLU A 227 22.39 0.84 -6.08
C GLU A 227 23.34 1.30 -4.97
N THR A 228 24.63 1.26 -5.24
CA THR A 228 25.69 1.50 -4.25
C THR A 228 25.65 2.89 -3.61
N ASN A 229 25.13 3.89 -4.31
CA ASN A 229 24.96 5.25 -3.81
C ASN A 229 23.70 5.43 -2.95
N PHE A 230 22.84 4.42 -2.89
CA PHE A 230 21.57 4.39 -2.15
C PHE A 230 21.60 3.29 -1.10
N MET A 231 22.75 3.17 -0.42
CA MET A 231 22.93 2.17 0.61
C MET A 231 21.94 2.37 1.74
N ASP A 232 21.44 1.29 2.22
CA ASP A 232 20.49 1.13 3.31
C ASP A 232 21.10 1.59 4.66
N SER A 233 21.56 2.83 4.69
CA SER A 233 22.22 3.42 5.87
C SER A 233 21.20 3.90 6.93
N GLY A 234 19.89 3.79 6.60
CA GLY A 234 18.82 4.05 7.56
C GLY A 234 18.56 5.54 7.88
N VAL A 235 19.25 6.48 7.23
CA VAL A 235 19.16 7.88 7.66
C VAL A 235 18.89 8.89 6.53
N ASP A 236 19.26 8.63 5.27
CA ASP A 236 19.53 9.73 4.37
C ASP A 236 18.54 9.90 3.21
N LEU A 237 17.75 8.90 2.86
CA LEU A 237 16.84 8.97 1.72
C LEU A 237 15.38 9.00 2.19
N ARG A 238 14.92 10.19 2.52
CA ARG A 238 13.54 10.46 2.93
C ARG A 238 12.77 11.18 1.85
N TYR A 239 11.48 10.92 1.76
CA TYR A 239 10.61 11.71 0.89
C TYR A 239 10.39 13.13 1.41
N ASP A 240 10.39 13.27 2.73
CA ASP A 240 10.10 14.52 3.41
C ASP A 240 10.82 14.59 4.76
N TYR A 241 11.17 15.80 5.19
CA TYR A 241 11.84 16.05 6.48
C TYR A 241 10.89 16.63 7.55
N GLY A 242 9.60 16.77 7.22
CA GLY A 242 8.54 17.16 8.15
C GLY A 242 7.75 15.97 8.68
N LYS A 243 6.43 16.08 8.66
CA LYS A 243 5.49 15.11 9.25
C LYS A 243 4.79 14.21 8.20
N PHE A 244 5.32 14.14 6.99
CA PHE A 244 4.78 13.29 5.94
C PHE A 244 5.12 11.83 6.20
N TYR A 245 4.09 10.96 6.23
CA TYR A 245 4.20 9.57 6.61
C TYR A 245 3.21 8.66 5.90
N ALA A 246 3.46 7.34 5.96
CA ALA A 246 2.56 6.28 5.51
C ALA A 246 2.12 6.41 4.05
N SER A 247 3.00 6.96 3.20
CA SER A 247 2.66 7.23 1.80
C SER A 247 2.54 5.96 0.95
N LYS A 248 1.74 6.06 -0.09
CA LYS A 248 1.55 5.04 -1.13
C LYS A 248 1.44 5.71 -2.49
N THR A 249 1.88 5.03 -3.53
CA THR A 249 1.73 5.51 -4.90
C THR A 249 0.76 4.66 -5.70
N PHE A 250 0.23 5.23 -6.77
CA PHE A 250 -0.44 4.48 -7.82
C PHE A 250 -0.11 5.06 -9.21
N PHE A 251 -0.19 4.23 -10.22
CA PHE A 251 -0.02 4.66 -11.60
C PHE A 251 -1.36 5.16 -12.17
N ASP A 252 -1.36 6.39 -12.67
CA ASP A 252 -2.46 6.99 -13.42
C ASP A 252 -2.19 6.83 -14.91
N GLY A 253 -2.74 5.75 -15.49
CA GLY A 253 -2.53 5.43 -16.90
C GLY A 253 -3.18 6.41 -17.87
N ALA A 254 -4.17 7.21 -17.44
CA ALA A 254 -4.80 8.20 -18.32
C ALA A 254 -3.88 9.38 -18.60
N MET A 255 -3.01 9.73 -17.66
CA MET A 255 -2.10 10.86 -17.75
C MET A 255 -0.62 10.43 -17.79
N ASN A 256 -0.33 9.13 -17.85
CA ASN A 256 1.01 8.56 -17.81
C ASN A 256 1.87 9.13 -16.68
N ARG A 257 1.31 9.15 -15.46
CA ARG A 257 1.99 9.69 -14.27
C ARG A 257 1.81 8.76 -13.08
N ARG A 258 2.72 8.87 -12.11
CA ARG A 258 2.58 8.22 -10.82
C ARG A 258 2.19 9.27 -9.77
N ILE A 259 1.16 8.97 -9.00
CA ILE A 259 0.63 9.86 -7.97
C ILE A 259 1.03 9.29 -6.63
N LEU A 260 1.58 10.14 -5.76
CA LEU A 260 1.93 9.85 -4.38
C LEU A 260 0.88 10.45 -3.45
N TRP A 261 0.34 9.62 -2.55
CA TRP A 261 -0.49 10.02 -1.44
C TRP A 261 0.25 9.77 -0.13
N GLY A 262 0.11 10.64 0.84
CA GLY A 262 0.65 10.45 2.16
C GLY A 262 -0.14 11.20 3.22
N TRP A 263 0.07 10.82 4.44
CA TRP A 263 -0.52 11.46 5.60
C TRP A 263 0.44 12.51 6.16
N ILE A 264 -0.09 13.68 6.47
CA ILE A 264 0.61 14.72 7.22
C ILE A 264 -0.01 14.75 8.60
N ASN A 265 0.76 14.40 9.63
CA ASN A 265 0.30 14.43 11.00
C ASN A 265 -0.07 15.87 11.43
N GLU A 266 -1.32 16.08 11.78
CA GLU A 266 -1.92 17.39 12.03
C GLU A 266 -1.51 18.00 13.34
N SER A 267 -1.13 17.17 14.31
CA SER A 267 -0.78 17.61 15.67
C SER A 267 0.38 16.79 16.24
N ASP A 268 0.89 17.20 17.39
CA ASP A 268 1.93 16.49 18.13
C ASP A 268 1.34 15.47 19.13
N SER A 269 0.01 15.47 19.32
CA SER A 269 -0.65 14.55 20.26
C SER A 269 -2.11 14.31 19.90
N GLU A 270 -2.57 13.08 20.11
CA GLU A 270 -3.99 12.68 20.01
C GLU A 270 -4.91 13.57 20.86
N SER A 271 -4.44 14.00 22.02
CA SER A 271 -5.22 14.87 22.91
C SER A 271 -5.55 16.22 22.29
N ASP A 272 -4.71 16.73 21.40
CA ASP A 272 -4.97 17.98 20.70
C ASP A 272 -6.00 17.81 19.60
N ASP A 273 -6.02 16.69 18.93
CA ASP A 273 -7.02 16.35 17.91
C ASP A 273 -8.41 16.20 18.55
N ILE A 274 -8.50 15.51 19.67
CA ILE A 274 -9.73 15.39 20.47
C ILE A 274 -10.25 16.76 20.92
N LYS A 275 -9.38 17.63 21.44
CA LYS A 275 -9.74 18.99 21.87
C LYS A 275 -10.27 19.85 20.72
N LYS A 276 -9.74 19.68 19.52
CA LYS A 276 -10.19 20.37 18.31
C LYS A 276 -11.49 19.80 17.74
N GLY A 277 -11.93 18.66 18.25
CA GLY A 277 -13.11 17.94 17.75
C GLY A 277 -12.89 17.29 16.38
N TRP A 278 -11.64 17.01 16.01
CA TRP A 278 -11.35 16.30 14.79
C TRP A 278 -11.69 14.82 14.96
N SER A 279 -12.22 14.22 13.93
CA SER A 279 -12.48 12.78 13.86
C SER A 279 -11.93 12.23 12.56
N GLY A 280 -11.22 11.09 12.66
CA GLY A 280 -10.58 10.44 11.51
C GLY A 280 -9.22 11.02 11.17
N LEU A 281 -8.52 10.33 10.28
CA LEU A 281 -7.22 10.74 9.75
C LEU A 281 -7.44 11.62 8.52
N GLN A 282 -6.78 12.77 8.49
CA GLN A 282 -6.77 13.60 7.28
C GLN A 282 -5.67 13.11 6.34
N VAL A 283 -6.02 12.89 5.08
CA VAL A 283 -5.06 12.56 4.03
C VAL A 283 -4.88 13.79 3.17
N MET A 284 -3.65 14.30 3.10
CA MET A 284 -3.32 15.32 2.11
C MET A 284 -2.64 14.68 0.90
N SER A 285 -3.08 15.06 -0.28
CA SER A 285 -2.41 14.70 -1.51
C SER A 285 -1.26 15.65 -1.77
N SER A 286 -0.13 15.12 -2.15
CA SER A 286 0.81 15.91 -2.93
C SER A 286 1.01 15.25 -4.28
N LEU A 287 0.75 16.02 -5.34
CA LEU A 287 1.07 15.63 -6.70
C LEU A 287 2.58 15.80 -6.86
N TYR A 288 3.33 14.74 -6.63
CA TYR A 288 4.73 14.70 -7.02
C TYR A 288 4.86 13.91 -8.32
N HIS A 289 5.43 14.54 -9.32
CA HIS A 289 6.05 13.78 -10.38
C HIS A 289 7.37 13.26 -9.83
N LEU A 290 7.47 11.94 -9.63
CA LEU A 290 8.72 11.32 -9.21
C LEU A 290 9.65 11.25 -10.44
N TYR A 291 10.66 12.07 -10.44
CA TYR A 291 11.77 12.05 -11.40
C TYR A 291 13.02 11.47 -10.73
N LEU A 292 13.83 10.77 -11.49
CA LEU A 292 15.22 10.51 -11.16
C LEU A 292 16.13 11.48 -11.88
#